data_dceb4545009140e016ad549e67ede4ac
#
_entry.id   dceb4545009140e016ad549e67ede4ac
#
_cell.length_a   1.000
_cell.length_b   1.000
_cell.length_c   1.000
_cell.angle_alpha   90.00
_cell.angle_beta   90.00
_cell.angle_gamma   90.00
#
_symmetry.space_group_name_H-M   'P 1'
#
loop_
_entity.id
_entity.type
_entity.pdbx_description
1 polymer ?
#
loop_
_entity_poly.entity_id
_entity_poly.type
_entity_poly.pdbx_seq_one_letter_code
_entity_poly.pdbx_strand_id
1 'polypeptide(L)'
;ELSGWQAADPHLYDGALWAITVDESTDYRRFLDVAAMITKDVGNRVIVVDDETHDKAAAMISHMPHVVSTALINELVANPDRNIAAALAAGCWRDMTRVSLTDPDRTRAMVEEDSLNVEVLLRRMAARLTDMADQLHAGADGEQDVMGFFAEGDPFRRYKAAVTRAGITAAQAGTATAQQAGTTAAGFPERELAVPEAGWQQTLLFSARRGEAITGFIHPRQAIVQLRPAM
;
A
#
# COMPACT_ATOMS: atom_id res chain seq x y z
N GLU A 1 -6.42 -10.62 -3.96
CA GLU A 1 -6.49 -10.93 -5.39
C GLU A 1 -6.95 -12.36 -5.66
N LEU A 2 -6.39 -13.32 -4.93
CA LEU A 2 -6.88 -14.70 -4.93
C LEU A 2 -7.86 -14.93 -3.79
N SER A 3 -8.75 -15.91 -3.90
CA SER A 3 -9.76 -16.17 -2.89
C SER A 3 -10.13 -17.65 -2.80
N GLY A 4 -10.72 -18.01 -1.65
CA GLY A 4 -11.15 -19.35 -1.35
C GLY A 4 -10.00 -20.28 -0.95
N TRP A 5 -10.30 -21.50 -0.57
CA TRP A 5 -9.35 -22.49 -0.07
C TRP A 5 -8.27 -22.89 -1.10
N GLN A 6 -8.56 -22.75 -2.39
CA GLN A 6 -7.61 -23.03 -3.48
C GLN A 6 -6.45 -22.04 -3.54
N ALA A 7 -6.63 -20.87 -2.92
CA ALA A 7 -5.60 -19.84 -2.80
C ALA A 7 -4.80 -19.94 -1.48
N ALA A 8 -5.02 -20.99 -0.70
CA ALA A 8 -4.33 -21.17 0.57
C ALA A 8 -2.83 -21.42 0.32
N ASP A 9 -2.01 -20.60 0.95
CA ASP A 9 -0.56 -20.72 0.97
C ASP A 9 -0.09 -20.57 2.42
N PRO A 10 0.63 -21.56 2.99
CA PRO A 10 1.12 -21.45 4.37
C PRO A 10 2.05 -20.25 4.59
N HIS A 11 2.65 -19.71 3.53
CA HIS A 11 3.57 -18.57 3.56
C HIS A 11 2.89 -17.23 3.20
N LEU A 12 1.57 -17.22 2.99
CA LEU A 12 0.83 -16.03 2.53
C LEU A 12 1.05 -14.80 3.43
N TYR A 13 1.17 -15.02 4.71
CA TYR A 13 1.33 -13.96 5.71
C TYR A 13 2.77 -13.75 6.19
N ASP A 14 3.75 -14.47 5.64
CA ASP A 14 5.14 -14.32 6.06
C ASP A 14 5.63 -12.88 5.83
N GLY A 15 6.05 -12.22 6.92
CA GLY A 15 6.53 -10.84 6.90
C GLY A 15 5.46 -9.79 6.62
N ALA A 16 4.19 -10.12 6.70
CA ALA A 16 3.08 -9.21 6.44
C ALA A 16 3.05 -8.03 7.42
N LEU A 17 2.50 -6.91 6.95
CA LEU A 17 2.13 -5.78 7.80
C LEU A 17 0.63 -5.86 8.08
N TRP A 18 0.27 -5.95 9.35
CA TRP A 18 -1.11 -5.98 9.81
C TRP A 18 -1.54 -4.59 10.25
N ALA A 19 -2.67 -4.13 9.77
CA ALA A 19 -3.30 -2.92 10.29
C ALA A 19 -4.23 -3.29 11.45
N ILE A 20 -4.07 -2.61 12.58
CA ILE A 20 -5.02 -2.67 13.70
C ILE A 20 -5.66 -1.30 13.81
N THR A 21 -6.98 -1.22 13.65
CA THR A 21 -7.73 0.01 13.87
C THR A 21 -8.02 0.20 15.34
N VAL A 22 -7.87 1.44 15.81
CA VAL A 22 -8.14 1.83 17.19
C VAL A 22 -8.94 3.12 17.25
N ASP A 23 -9.81 3.22 18.23
CA ASP A 23 -10.59 4.40 18.58
C ASP A 23 -10.51 4.68 20.10
N GLU A 24 -11.28 5.68 20.56
CA GLU A 24 -11.31 6.06 21.98
C GLU A 24 -11.87 4.94 22.89
N SER A 25 -12.72 4.05 22.35
CA SER A 25 -13.35 2.95 23.08
C SER A 25 -12.49 1.69 23.14
N THR A 26 -11.41 1.64 22.37
CA THR A 26 -10.55 0.46 22.26
C THR A 26 -9.82 0.17 23.58
N ASP A 27 -10.02 -1.03 24.12
CA ASP A 27 -9.34 -1.48 25.32
C ASP A 27 -7.87 -1.81 25.04
N TYR A 28 -6.98 -1.18 25.80
CA TYR A 28 -5.53 -1.36 25.61
C TYR A 28 -5.06 -2.80 25.79
N ARG A 29 -5.61 -3.54 26.73
CA ARG A 29 -5.21 -4.92 26.99
C ARG A 29 -5.55 -5.82 25.81
N ARG A 30 -6.75 -5.67 25.25
CA ARG A 30 -7.17 -6.41 24.04
C ARG A 30 -6.31 -6.05 22.85
N PHE A 31 -6.03 -4.76 22.65
CA PHE A 31 -5.08 -4.32 21.64
C PHE A 31 -3.72 -5.00 21.80
N LEU A 32 -3.16 -4.99 23.03
CA LEU A 32 -1.86 -5.57 23.33
C LEU A 32 -1.85 -7.08 23.08
N ASP A 33 -2.90 -7.80 23.48
CA ASP A 33 -3.00 -9.25 23.29
C ASP A 33 -2.98 -9.60 21.77
N VAL A 34 -3.73 -8.87 20.96
CA VAL A 34 -3.75 -9.06 19.49
C VAL A 34 -2.43 -8.67 18.86
N ALA A 35 -1.87 -7.51 19.22
CA ALA A 35 -0.61 -7.03 18.65
C ALA A 35 0.57 -7.96 19.07
N ALA A 36 0.56 -8.48 20.29
CA ALA A 36 1.57 -9.44 20.76
C ALA A 36 1.45 -10.78 20.00
N MET A 37 0.26 -11.29 19.79
CA MET A 37 0.03 -12.49 18.98
C MET A 37 0.60 -12.31 17.57
N ILE A 38 0.30 -11.19 16.91
CA ILE A 38 0.79 -10.91 15.55
C ILE A 38 2.32 -10.80 15.53
N THR A 39 2.90 -10.07 16.47
CA THR A 39 4.34 -9.79 16.42
C THR A 39 5.20 -10.93 16.97
N LYS A 40 4.75 -11.64 18.02
CA LYS A 40 5.51 -12.69 18.69
C LYS A 40 5.23 -14.08 18.13
N ASP A 41 3.93 -14.43 17.98
CA ASP A 41 3.57 -15.80 17.65
C ASP A 41 3.55 -16.02 16.12
N VAL A 42 3.13 -15.01 15.36
CA VAL A 42 3.12 -15.04 13.88
C VAL A 42 4.42 -14.46 13.28
N GLY A 43 5.18 -13.67 14.03
CA GLY A 43 6.43 -13.05 13.55
C GLY A 43 6.23 -11.92 12.54
N ASN A 44 5.06 -11.29 12.57
CA ASN A 44 4.69 -10.21 11.66
C ASN A 44 4.80 -8.82 12.33
N ARG A 45 4.36 -7.79 11.63
CA ARG A 45 4.43 -6.40 12.09
C ARG A 45 3.04 -5.79 12.16
N VAL A 46 2.88 -4.80 13.03
CA VAL A 46 1.62 -4.09 13.22
C VAL A 46 1.80 -2.60 12.95
N ILE A 47 0.91 -2.03 12.14
CA ILE A 47 0.68 -0.59 12.06
C ILE A 47 -0.65 -0.26 12.73
N VAL A 48 -0.68 0.81 13.53
CA VAL A 48 -1.89 1.22 14.25
C VAL A 48 -2.47 2.44 13.56
N VAL A 49 -3.72 2.35 13.13
CA VAL A 49 -4.42 3.42 12.41
C VAL A 49 -5.81 3.64 13.00
N ASP A 50 -6.42 4.79 12.77
CA ASP A 50 -7.85 4.96 12.91
C ASP A 50 -8.58 4.45 11.66
N ASP A 51 -9.87 4.20 11.76
CA ASP A 51 -10.72 3.67 10.68
C ASP A 51 -10.72 4.61 9.46
N GLU A 52 -10.89 5.91 9.68
CA GLU A 52 -10.89 6.92 8.62
C GLU A 52 -9.56 6.94 7.84
N THR A 53 -8.42 6.87 8.55
CA THR A 53 -7.10 6.81 7.93
C THR A 53 -6.88 5.51 7.17
N HIS A 54 -7.38 4.39 7.73
CA HIS A 54 -7.33 3.08 7.07
C HIS A 54 -8.09 3.13 5.74
N ASP A 55 -9.34 3.58 5.74
CA ASP A 55 -10.20 3.58 4.56
C ASP A 55 -9.67 4.52 3.46
N LYS A 56 -9.22 5.72 3.83
CA LYS A 56 -8.54 6.62 2.88
C LYS A 56 -7.29 6.01 2.27
N ALA A 57 -6.51 5.28 3.06
CA ALA A 57 -5.33 4.59 2.54
C ALA A 57 -5.73 3.43 1.62
N ALA A 58 -6.72 2.61 2.00
CA ALA A 58 -7.23 1.51 1.18
C ALA A 58 -7.81 2.01 -0.15
N ALA A 59 -8.59 3.10 -0.12
CA ALA A 59 -9.07 3.76 -1.33
C ALA A 59 -7.93 4.12 -2.29
N MET A 60 -6.85 4.71 -1.76
CA MET A 60 -5.71 5.17 -2.55
C MET A 60 -4.90 4.02 -3.15
N ILE A 61 -4.61 2.97 -2.37
CA ILE A 61 -3.65 1.93 -2.78
C ILE A 61 -4.30 0.67 -3.35
N SER A 62 -5.62 0.54 -3.22
CA SER A 62 -6.37 -0.65 -3.64
C SER A 62 -7.60 -0.29 -4.49
N HIS A 63 -8.59 0.43 -3.95
CA HIS A 63 -9.88 0.60 -4.60
C HIS A 63 -9.77 1.43 -5.89
N MET A 64 -9.17 2.62 -5.84
CA MET A 64 -8.91 3.44 -7.03
C MET A 64 -8.08 2.69 -8.09
N PRO A 65 -6.97 2.00 -7.75
CA PRO A 65 -6.21 1.21 -8.72
C PRO A 65 -7.04 0.16 -9.49
N HIS A 66 -7.99 -0.50 -8.83
CA HIS A 66 -8.88 -1.44 -9.52
C HIS A 66 -9.78 -0.74 -10.54
N VAL A 67 -10.34 0.43 -10.20
CA VAL A 67 -11.16 1.21 -11.13
C VAL A 67 -10.33 1.70 -12.31
N VAL A 68 -9.15 2.27 -12.07
CA VAL A 68 -8.25 2.77 -13.12
C VAL A 68 -7.79 1.63 -14.05
N SER A 69 -7.42 0.50 -13.48
CA SER A 69 -7.04 -0.70 -14.24
C SER A 69 -8.19 -1.21 -15.11
N THR A 70 -9.41 -1.22 -14.56
CA THR A 70 -10.61 -1.59 -15.33
C THR A 70 -10.91 -0.57 -16.44
N ALA A 71 -10.72 0.71 -16.18
CA ALA A 71 -10.88 1.74 -17.21
C ALA A 71 -9.90 1.53 -18.39
N LEU A 72 -8.64 1.14 -18.10
CA LEU A 72 -7.67 0.81 -19.16
C LEU A 72 -8.14 -0.34 -20.07
N ILE A 73 -8.65 -1.43 -19.49
CA ILE A 73 -9.16 -2.53 -20.32
C ILE A 73 -10.42 -2.15 -21.07
N ASN A 74 -11.28 -1.30 -20.52
CA ASN A 74 -12.47 -0.80 -21.21
C ASN A 74 -12.08 0.04 -22.44
N GLU A 75 -11.05 0.90 -22.34
CA GLU A 75 -10.49 1.65 -23.46
C GLU A 75 -9.96 0.72 -24.56
N LEU A 76 -9.26 -0.36 -24.20
CA LEU A 76 -8.81 -1.35 -25.17
C LEU A 76 -10.00 -2.01 -25.87
N VAL A 77 -11.01 -2.44 -25.13
CA VAL A 77 -12.20 -3.12 -25.67
C VAL A 77 -12.97 -2.21 -26.63
N ALA A 78 -13.05 -0.91 -26.36
CA ALA A 78 -13.71 0.09 -27.20
C ALA A 78 -12.91 0.42 -28.47
N ASN A 79 -11.62 0.11 -28.55
CA ASN A 79 -10.76 0.45 -29.66
C ASN A 79 -11.04 -0.43 -30.91
N PRO A 80 -11.20 0.15 -32.13
CA PRO A 80 -11.38 -0.60 -33.36
C PRO A 80 -10.25 -1.61 -33.62
N ASP A 81 -9.02 -1.25 -33.29
CA ASP A 81 -7.81 -2.06 -33.49
C ASP A 81 -7.42 -2.91 -32.25
N ARG A 82 -8.39 -3.18 -31.36
CA ARG A 82 -8.17 -3.91 -30.09
C ARG A 82 -7.41 -5.24 -30.23
N ASN A 83 -7.64 -5.96 -31.33
CA ASN A 83 -6.97 -7.25 -31.55
C ASN A 83 -5.48 -7.06 -31.84
N ILE A 84 -5.11 -6.00 -32.56
CA ILE A 84 -3.72 -5.65 -32.82
C ILE A 84 -3.06 -5.19 -31.51
N ALA A 85 -3.70 -4.27 -30.80
CA ALA A 85 -3.20 -3.77 -29.52
C ALA A 85 -3.04 -4.89 -28.50
N ALA A 86 -4.00 -5.81 -28.40
CA ALA A 86 -3.91 -6.98 -27.50
C ALA A 86 -2.77 -7.93 -27.91
N ALA A 87 -2.53 -8.14 -29.20
CA ALA A 87 -1.42 -8.98 -29.67
C ALA A 87 -0.03 -8.37 -29.38
N LEU A 88 0.05 -7.03 -29.33
CA LEU A 88 1.29 -6.31 -29.00
C LEU A 88 1.47 -6.08 -27.49
N ALA A 89 0.48 -6.42 -26.67
CA ALA A 89 0.51 -6.21 -25.24
C ALA A 89 1.64 -6.99 -24.58
N ALA A 90 2.48 -6.29 -23.81
CA ALA A 90 3.65 -6.85 -23.15
C ALA A 90 3.64 -6.55 -21.63
N GLY A 91 4.82 -6.55 -21.00
CA GLY A 91 4.97 -6.42 -19.54
C GLY A 91 4.25 -5.22 -18.94
N CYS A 92 4.38 -4.03 -19.52
CA CYS A 92 3.73 -2.81 -19.01
C CYS A 92 2.20 -2.99 -18.95
N TRP A 93 1.60 -3.47 -20.03
CA TRP A 93 0.14 -3.70 -20.08
C TRP A 93 -0.29 -4.74 -19.03
N ARG A 94 0.42 -5.89 -18.98
CA ARG A 94 0.13 -6.94 -18.01
C ARG A 94 0.17 -6.43 -16.57
N ASP A 95 1.20 -5.66 -16.22
CA ASP A 95 1.40 -5.16 -14.87
C ASP A 95 0.32 -4.13 -14.49
N MET A 96 -0.07 -3.26 -15.43
CA MET A 96 -1.10 -2.24 -15.22
C MET A 96 -2.53 -2.80 -15.18
N THR A 97 -2.78 -3.96 -15.81
CA THR A 97 -4.13 -4.55 -15.91
C THR A 97 -4.31 -5.80 -15.06
N ARG A 98 -3.30 -6.22 -14.30
CA ARG A 98 -3.35 -7.43 -13.48
C ARG A 98 -4.53 -7.45 -12.50
N VAL A 99 -4.78 -6.34 -11.84
CA VAL A 99 -5.86 -6.25 -10.84
C VAL A 99 -7.27 -6.15 -11.45
N SER A 100 -7.41 -5.80 -12.74
CA SER A 100 -8.70 -5.79 -13.43
C SER A 100 -9.23 -7.19 -13.75
N LEU A 101 -8.42 -8.24 -13.54
CA LEU A 101 -8.83 -9.64 -13.67
C LEU A 101 -9.54 -10.18 -12.42
N THR A 102 -9.64 -9.38 -11.36
CA THR A 102 -10.43 -9.71 -10.16
C THR A 102 -11.91 -9.78 -10.53
N ASP A 103 -12.65 -10.65 -9.81
CA ASP A 103 -14.10 -10.79 -9.98
C ASP A 103 -14.81 -9.42 -9.94
N PRO A 104 -15.62 -9.07 -10.96
CA PRO A 104 -16.26 -7.76 -11.06
C PRO A 104 -17.22 -7.45 -9.90
N ASP A 105 -17.98 -8.44 -9.40
CA ASP A 105 -18.92 -8.22 -8.30
C ASP A 105 -18.20 -7.89 -7.00
N ARG A 106 -17.08 -8.56 -6.74
CA ARG A 106 -16.23 -8.26 -5.59
C ARG A 106 -15.64 -6.85 -5.69
N THR A 107 -15.11 -6.50 -6.86
CA THR A 107 -14.52 -5.17 -7.10
C THR A 107 -15.58 -4.08 -6.94
N ARG A 108 -16.78 -4.31 -7.47
CA ARG A 108 -17.93 -3.40 -7.32
C ARG A 108 -18.27 -3.17 -5.85
N ALA A 109 -18.47 -4.25 -5.08
CA ALA A 109 -18.83 -4.15 -3.65
C ALA A 109 -17.77 -3.32 -2.87
N MET A 110 -16.50 -3.62 -3.06
CA MET A 110 -15.39 -2.91 -2.42
C MET A 110 -15.39 -1.39 -2.74
N VAL A 111 -15.67 -1.02 -3.99
CA VAL A 111 -15.69 0.39 -4.43
C VAL A 111 -16.95 1.10 -3.93
N GLU A 112 -18.11 0.43 -3.93
CA GLU A 112 -19.38 0.99 -3.45
C GLU A 112 -19.36 1.26 -1.95
N GLU A 113 -18.76 0.38 -1.14
CA GLU A 113 -18.64 0.54 0.31
C GLU A 113 -17.76 1.75 0.68
N ASP A 114 -16.75 2.07 -0.13
CA ASP A 114 -15.82 3.20 0.11
C ASP A 114 -16.00 4.32 -0.93
N SER A 115 -17.20 4.48 -1.44
CA SER A 115 -17.53 5.34 -2.59
C SER A 115 -17.09 6.79 -2.43
N LEU A 116 -17.21 7.37 -1.24
CA LEU A 116 -16.83 8.77 -0.99
C LEU A 116 -15.33 9.01 -1.17
N ASN A 117 -14.50 8.15 -0.61
CA ASN A 117 -13.05 8.26 -0.74
C ASN A 117 -12.61 7.97 -2.18
N VAL A 118 -13.18 6.95 -2.81
CA VAL A 118 -12.86 6.56 -4.18
C VAL A 118 -13.27 7.65 -5.17
N GLU A 119 -14.45 8.26 -5.03
CA GLU A 119 -14.91 9.36 -5.89
C GLU A 119 -13.91 10.53 -5.90
N VAL A 120 -13.49 10.99 -4.72
CA VAL A 120 -12.53 12.09 -4.59
C VAL A 120 -11.22 11.78 -5.31
N LEU A 121 -10.71 10.55 -5.15
CA LEU A 121 -9.46 10.12 -5.76
C LEU A 121 -9.58 10.01 -7.30
N LEU A 122 -10.68 9.46 -7.80
CA LEU A 122 -10.94 9.36 -9.23
C LEU A 122 -11.05 10.73 -9.90
N ARG A 123 -11.74 11.70 -9.26
CA ARG A 123 -11.80 13.06 -9.78
C ARG A 123 -10.42 13.72 -9.86
N ARG A 124 -9.58 13.54 -8.84
CA ARG A 124 -8.19 14.02 -8.86
C ARG A 124 -7.36 13.35 -9.97
N MET A 125 -7.52 12.05 -10.13
CA MET A 125 -6.83 11.30 -11.20
C MET A 125 -7.28 11.79 -12.56
N ALA A 126 -8.58 11.96 -12.78
CA ALA A 126 -9.13 12.47 -14.05
C ALA A 126 -8.58 13.88 -14.36
N ALA A 127 -8.53 14.78 -13.37
CA ALA A 127 -7.94 16.11 -13.56
C ALA A 127 -6.47 16.01 -14.00
N ARG A 128 -5.64 15.21 -13.31
CA ARG A 128 -4.23 15.01 -13.70
C ARG A 128 -4.05 14.45 -15.09
N LEU A 129 -4.93 13.55 -15.53
CA LEU A 129 -4.89 12.99 -16.88
C LEU A 129 -5.32 14.02 -17.94
N THR A 130 -6.32 14.84 -17.62
CA THR A 130 -6.76 15.96 -18.48
C THR A 130 -5.64 16.98 -18.63
N ASP A 131 -5.02 17.42 -17.53
CA ASP A 131 -3.89 18.35 -17.54
C ASP A 131 -2.73 17.83 -18.40
N MET A 132 -2.42 16.52 -18.30
CA MET A 132 -1.39 15.89 -19.15
C MET A 132 -1.79 15.90 -20.63
N ALA A 133 -3.05 15.61 -20.95
CA ALA A 133 -3.53 15.64 -22.34
C ALA A 133 -3.43 17.05 -22.91
N ASP A 134 -3.78 18.08 -22.13
CA ASP A 134 -3.68 19.49 -22.52
C ASP A 134 -2.22 19.91 -22.76
N GLN A 135 -1.29 19.48 -21.90
CA GLN A 135 0.15 19.72 -22.10
C GLN A 135 0.67 19.07 -23.38
N LEU A 136 0.26 17.84 -23.67
CA LEU A 136 0.61 17.15 -24.93
C LEU A 136 0.03 17.86 -26.15
N HIS A 137 -1.19 18.43 -26.05
CA HIS A 137 -1.81 19.19 -27.10
C HIS A 137 -1.10 20.53 -27.36
N ALA A 138 -0.61 21.19 -26.32
CA ALA A 138 0.12 22.46 -26.45
C ALA A 138 1.49 22.33 -27.17
N GLY A 139 2.03 21.13 -27.34
CA GLY A 139 3.24 20.86 -28.12
C GLY A 139 4.55 21.21 -27.36
N ALA A 140 5.58 21.64 -28.11
CA ALA A 140 6.95 21.81 -27.59
C ALA A 140 7.07 22.80 -26.42
N ASP A 141 6.16 23.76 -26.30
CA ASP A 141 6.12 24.72 -25.18
C ASP A 141 5.71 24.04 -23.86
N GLY A 142 5.08 22.85 -23.91
CA GLY A 142 4.69 22.05 -22.76
C GLY A 142 5.72 20.99 -22.29
N GLU A 143 6.86 20.87 -22.96
CA GLU A 143 7.84 19.79 -22.67
C GLU A 143 8.36 19.83 -21.23
N GLN A 144 8.58 21.01 -20.68
CA GLN A 144 9.01 21.15 -19.28
C GLN A 144 7.93 20.72 -18.29
N ASP A 145 6.65 20.97 -18.58
CA ASP A 145 5.52 20.60 -17.75
C ASP A 145 5.26 19.09 -17.82
N VAL A 146 5.43 18.45 -18.97
CA VAL A 146 5.39 16.98 -19.12
C VAL A 146 6.44 16.33 -18.24
N MET A 147 7.67 16.88 -18.23
CA MET A 147 8.74 16.37 -17.37
C MET A 147 8.44 16.56 -15.89
N GLY A 148 7.83 17.70 -15.52
CA GLY A 148 7.34 17.99 -14.17
C GLY A 148 6.35 16.93 -13.67
N PHE A 149 5.38 16.56 -14.48
CA PHE A 149 4.41 15.50 -14.16
C PHE A 149 5.10 14.18 -13.77
N PHE A 150 6.11 13.76 -14.53
CA PHE A 150 6.82 12.51 -14.19
C PHE A 150 7.73 12.67 -12.96
N ALA A 151 8.31 13.86 -12.74
CA ALA A 151 9.17 14.13 -11.60
C ALA A 151 8.41 14.17 -10.26
N GLU A 152 7.13 14.53 -10.24
CA GLU A 152 6.30 14.49 -9.02
C GLU A 152 6.33 13.12 -8.32
N GLY A 153 6.51 12.03 -9.06
CA GLY A 153 6.60 10.67 -8.52
C GLY A 153 7.94 10.30 -7.87
N ASP A 154 8.94 11.16 -7.92
CA ASP A 154 10.30 10.85 -7.44
C ASP A 154 10.39 10.53 -5.94
N PRO A 155 9.64 11.16 -5.03
CA PRO A 155 9.64 10.75 -3.63
C PRO A 155 9.26 9.27 -3.46
N PHE A 156 8.22 8.80 -4.15
CA PHE A 156 7.82 7.39 -4.10
C PHE A 156 8.84 6.47 -4.76
N ARG A 157 9.46 6.87 -5.89
CA ARG A 157 10.53 6.08 -6.53
C ARG A 157 11.72 5.89 -5.60
N ARG A 158 12.16 6.97 -4.91
CA ARG A 158 13.23 6.90 -3.91
C ARG A 158 12.87 6.00 -2.73
N TYR A 159 11.65 6.14 -2.19
CA TYR A 159 11.13 5.27 -1.16
C TYR A 159 11.16 3.80 -1.58
N LYS A 160 10.62 3.48 -2.75
CA LYS A 160 10.57 2.12 -3.29
C LYS A 160 11.98 1.53 -3.47
N ALA A 161 12.90 2.31 -4.02
CA ALA A 161 14.30 1.90 -4.19
C ALA A 161 15.00 1.63 -2.84
N ALA A 162 14.75 2.45 -1.82
CA ALA A 162 15.29 2.26 -0.47
C ALA A 162 14.75 0.98 0.18
N VAL A 163 13.44 0.72 0.08
CA VAL A 163 12.81 -0.51 0.59
C VAL A 163 13.38 -1.76 -0.12
N THR A 164 13.49 -1.73 -1.44
CA THR A 164 14.04 -2.85 -2.21
C THR A 164 15.49 -3.12 -1.82
N ARG A 165 16.31 -2.08 -1.66
CA ARG A 165 17.72 -2.21 -1.28
C ARG A 165 17.87 -2.83 0.11
N ALA A 166 17.09 -2.37 1.09
CA ALA A 166 17.08 -2.95 2.43
C ALA A 166 16.68 -4.43 2.42
N GLY A 167 15.65 -4.79 1.64
CA GLY A 167 15.23 -6.17 1.46
C GLY A 167 16.32 -7.06 0.85
N ILE A 168 17.03 -6.59 -0.16
CA ILE A 168 18.16 -7.34 -0.77
C ILE A 168 19.28 -7.54 0.26
N THR A 169 19.63 -6.51 1.01
CA THR A 169 20.66 -6.60 2.05
C THR A 169 20.30 -7.64 3.11
N ALA A 170 19.05 -7.67 3.55
CA ALA A 170 18.56 -8.64 4.52
C ALA A 170 18.58 -10.07 3.97
N ALA A 171 18.20 -10.28 2.72
CA ALA A 171 18.26 -11.60 2.05
C ALA A 171 19.70 -12.10 1.92
N GLN A 172 20.65 -11.22 1.57
CA GLN A 172 22.08 -11.55 1.49
C GLN A 172 22.67 -11.90 2.86
N ALA A 173 22.18 -11.26 3.93
CA ALA A 173 22.58 -11.57 5.29
C ALA A 173 21.95 -12.87 5.86
N GLY A 174 21.11 -13.57 5.08
CA GLY A 174 20.42 -14.79 5.49
C GLY A 174 19.29 -14.56 6.52
N THR A 175 18.86 -13.32 6.70
CA THR A 175 17.79 -12.93 7.65
C THR A 175 16.40 -12.87 7.01
N ALA A 176 16.34 -13.03 5.68
CA ALA A 176 15.08 -13.08 4.93
C ALA A 176 15.23 -13.90 3.66
N THR A 177 14.14 -14.50 3.18
CA THR A 177 14.10 -15.14 1.86
C THR A 177 14.00 -14.09 0.74
N ALA A 178 14.41 -14.43 -0.48
CA ALA A 178 14.32 -13.52 -1.64
C ALA A 178 12.87 -13.01 -1.88
N GLN A 179 11.88 -13.81 -1.55
CA GLN A 179 10.45 -13.49 -1.68
C GLN A 179 9.99 -12.48 -0.60
N GLN A 180 10.58 -12.56 0.60
CA GLN A 180 10.37 -11.64 1.70
C GLN A 180 11.13 -10.32 1.51
N ALA A 181 12.19 -10.29 0.70
CA ALA A 181 13.02 -9.12 0.48
C ALA A 181 12.26 -7.86 -0.01
N GLY A 182 11.10 -8.03 -0.64
CA GLY A 182 10.24 -6.91 -1.05
C GLY A 182 9.23 -6.43 0.01
N THR A 183 8.97 -7.26 1.02
CA THR A 183 7.91 -7.02 2.02
C THR A 183 8.44 -6.94 3.45
N THR A 184 9.56 -7.60 3.75
CA THR A 184 10.14 -7.57 5.10
C THR A 184 10.87 -6.26 5.36
N ALA A 185 10.73 -5.79 6.58
CA ALA A 185 11.46 -4.63 7.09
C ALA A 185 12.85 -5.01 7.65
N ALA A 186 13.35 -6.19 7.32
CA ALA A 186 14.70 -6.59 7.69
C ALA A 186 15.71 -5.57 7.16
N GLY A 187 16.52 -5.01 8.06
CA GLY A 187 17.52 -3.98 7.71
C GLY A 187 17.12 -2.52 8.00
N PHE A 188 15.89 -2.26 8.47
CA PHE A 188 15.54 -0.93 8.95
C PHE A 188 15.83 -0.80 10.46
N PRO A 189 16.23 0.41 10.92
CA PRO A 189 16.53 0.63 12.33
C PRO A 189 15.29 0.46 13.20
N GLU A 190 15.49 -0.13 14.36
CA GLU A 190 14.49 -0.24 15.40
C GLU A 190 14.77 0.74 16.54
N ARG A 191 13.71 1.16 17.21
CA ARG A 191 13.79 1.95 18.45
C ARG A 191 12.70 1.54 19.42
N GLU A 192 12.90 1.89 20.66
CA GLU A 192 11.88 1.74 21.69
C GLU A 192 10.88 2.90 21.63
N LEU A 193 9.61 2.58 21.85
CA LEU A 193 8.51 3.52 21.94
C LEU A 193 7.78 3.30 23.26
N ALA A 194 7.85 4.29 24.16
CA ALA A 194 7.04 4.29 25.36
C ALA A 194 5.58 4.55 25.00
N VAL A 195 4.69 3.70 25.52
CA VAL A 195 3.25 3.76 25.31
C VAL A 195 2.59 4.21 26.62
N PRO A 196 2.15 5.47 26.75
CA PRO A 196 1.59 6.01 27.98
C PRO A 196 0.28 5.32 28.36
N GLU A 197 -0.13 5.45 29.61
CA GLU A 197 -1.41 4.93 30.07
C GLU A 197 -2.57 5.73 29.50
N ALA A 198 -2.49 7.05 29.57
CA ALA A 198 -3.44 7.95 28.95
C ALA A 198 -2.93 8.41 27.58
N GLY A 199 -3.79 8.42 26.57
CA GLY A 199 -3.45 8.86 25.20
C GLY A 199 -2.57 7.87 24.42
N TRP A 200 -2.60 6.59 24.79
CA TRP A 200 -1.83 5.56 24.10
C TRP A 200 -2.24 5.43 22.61
N GLN A 201 -3.51 5.60 22.30
CA GLN A 201 -4.00 5.57 20.92
C GLN A 201 -3.28 6.63 20.08
N GLN A 202 -3.30 7.89 20.53
CA GLN A 202 -2.65 9.00 19.84
C GLN A 202 -1.14 8.76 19.68
N THR A 203 -0.49 8.18 20.69
CA THR A 203 0.94 7.85 20.61
C THR A 203 1.21 6.85 19.48
N LEU A 204 0.40 5.80 19.37
CA LEU A 204 0.56 4.77 18.34
C LEU A 204 0.14 5.28 16.95
N LEU A 205 -0.94 6.04 16.85
CA LEU A 205 -1.34 6.70 15.60
C LEU A 205 -0.26 7.67 15.09
N PHE A 206 0.37 8.42 16.00
CA PHE A 206 1.47 9.30 15.64
C PHE A 206 2.72 8.54 15.17
N SER A 207 3.00 7.40 15.80
CA SER A 207 4.07 6.49 15.39
C SER A 207 3.84 6.00 13.95
N ALA A 208 2.63 5.53 13.65
CA ALA A 208 2.25 5.09 12.31
C ALA A 208 2.40 6.18 11.25
N ARG A 209 2.00 7.42 11.57
CA ARG A 209 2.15 8.58 10.65
C ARG A 209 3.60 8.92 10.32
N ARG A 210 4.55 8.55 11.18
CA ARG A 210 6.00 8.64 10.91
C ARG A 210 6.52 7.47 10.08
N GLY A 211 5.67 6.54 9.65
CA GLY A 211 6.06 5.34 8.91
C GLY A 211 6.61 4.21 9.80
N GLU A 212 6.35 4.26 11.11
CA GLU A 212 6.79 3.23 12.05
C GLU A 212 5.79 2.08 12.13
N ALA A 213 6.30 0.85 12.22
CA ALA A 213 5.52 -0.34 12.49
C ALA A 213 6.04 -1.05 13.74
N ILE A 214 5.14 -1.54 14.57
CA ILE A 214 5.48 -2.32 15.77
C ILE A 214 6.01 -3.69 15.35
N THR A 215 7.17 -4.06 15.82
CA THR A 215 7.80 -5.37 15.62
C THR A 215 7.75 -6.25 16.89
N GLY A 216 7.46 -5.65 18.04
CA GLY A 216 7.35 -6.38 19.30
C GLY A 216 7.10 -5.48 20.48
N PHE A 217 7.12 -6.08 21.68
CA PHE A 217 6.98 -5.40 22.97
C PHE A 217 8.02 -5.94 23.95
N ILE A 218 8.77 -5.05 24.61
CA ILE A 218 9.66 -5.37 25.72
C ILE A 218 8.83 -5.56 27.00
N HIS A 219 7.91 -4.63 27.21
CA HIS A 219 6.94 -4.62 28.30
C HIS A 219 5.58 -4.17 27.76
N PRO A 220 4.48 -4.39 28.48
CA PRO A 220 3.14 -3.98 28.04
C PRO A 220 3.02 -2.50 27.62
N ARG A 221 3.89 -1.63 28.13
CA ARG A 221 3.92 -0.20 27.84
C ARG A 221 5.20 0.24 27.11
N GLN A 222 5.92 -0.69 26.50
CA GLN A 222 7.15 -0.39 25.77
C GLN A 222 7.22 -1.25 24.50
N ALA A 223 6.83 -0.64 23.39
CA ALA A 223 6.88 -1.26 22.08
C ALA A 223 8.26 -1.11 21.45
N ILE A 224 8.61 -2.05 20.58
CA ILE A 224 9.71 -1.93 19.62
C ILE A 224 9.07 -1.53 18.30
N VAL A 225 9.53 -0.44 17.73
CA VAL A 225 9.03 0.05 16.42
C VAL A 225 10.18 0.15 15.44
N GLN A 226 9.89 -0.17 14.19
CA GLN A 226 10.81 -0.13 13.08
C GLN A 226 10.43 0.99 12.14
N LEU A 227 11.39 1.88 11.82
CA LEU A 227 11.19 3.03 10.97
C LEU A 227 11.46 2.67 9.51
N ARG A 228 10.48 2.91 8.65
CA ARG A 228 10.66 2.86 7.20
C ARG A 228 11.17 4.22 6.67
N PRO A 229 11.81 4.24 5.49
CA PRO A 229 12.16 5.50 4.84
C PRO A 229 10.93 6.39 4.69
N ALA A 230 11.09 7.69 4.91
CA ALA A 230 10.05 8.67 4.58
C ALA A 230 9.93 8.85 3.06
N MET A 231 8.72 9.17 2.61
CA MET A 231 8.51 9.66 1.25
C MET A 231 8.75 11.17 1.18
#